data_6d95ab6f45d9f5e9036402c6ca3e229b
#
_entry.id   6d95ab6f45d9f5e9036402c6ca3e229b
#
_cell.length_a   1.000
_cell.length_b   1.000
_cell.length_c   1.000
_cell.angle_alpha   90.00
_cell.angle_beta   90.00
_cell.angle_gamma   90.00
#
_symmetry.space_group_name_H-M   'P 1'
#
loop_
_entity.id
_entity.type
_entity.pdbx_description
1 polymer ?
#
loop_
_entity_poly.entity_id
_entity_poly.type
_entity_poly.pdbx_seq_one_letter_code
_entity_poly.pdbx_strand_id
1 'polypeptide(L)'
;MTRKESPVSRTPKSARAVAVNSPLGRTVRLELPAHSAGERPHGLPLPSVVVLGRSNVGKSSLLNAVLATKVARVSQTPGRTQALHWYRVDDAFHVIDCPGYGYAKTARESRDRFAGQIEELLTGERGPDLALLLVDGRLGPQDSDRSMALFLRTAGIPTVVAATKWDAVKSSQRVRQLRALAAEFEDPERPLLPVSSETGENLPTLGRLLKDRLIGRPRMGAAPAAPQGPRKKES
;
A
#
# COMPACT_ATOMS: atom_id res chain seq x y z
N MET A 1 -28.05 37.29 -22.98
CA MET A 1 -27.06 36.22 -23.29
C MET A 1 -25.94 36.31 -22.29
N THR A 2 -26.04 35.59 -21.21
CA THR A 2 -25.05 35.57 -20.14
C THR A 2 -24.21 34.28 -20.28
N ARG A 3 -22.92 34.43 -20.62
CA ARG A 3 -21.95 33.33 -20.67
C ARG A 3 -21.73 32.86 -19.24
N LYS A 4 -22.09 31.60 -18.95
CA LYS A 4 -21.63 30.85 -17.75
C LYS A 4 -20.17 30.47 -17.97
N GLU A 5 -19.27 31.07 -17.19
CA GLU A 5 -17.90 30.62 -17.06
C GLU A 5 -17.88 29.31 -16.31
N SER A 6 -17.25 28.28 -16.91
CA SER A 6 -16.99 27.00 -16.27
C SER A 6 -15.92 27.17 -15.19
N PRO A 7 -16.02 26.47 -14.03
CA PRO A 7 -15.01 26.57 -12.99
C PRO A 7 -13.69 25.95 -13.46
N VAL A 8 -12.65 26.77 -13.50
CA VAL A 8 -11.26 26.33 -13.73
C VAL A 8 -10.88 25.37 -12.62
N SER A 9 -10.64 24.11 -12.98
CA SER A 9 -10.08 23.08 -12.11
C SER A 9 -8.73 23.56 -11.57
N ARG A 10 -8.69 23.97 -10.30
CA ARG A 10 -7.44 24.25 -9.59
C ARG A 10 -6.75 22.93 -9.32
N THR A 11 -5.71 22.63 -10.08
CA THR A 11 -4.75 21.56 -9.78
C THR A 11 -4.26 21.73 -8.33
N PRO A 12 -4.38 20.73 -7.45
CA PRO A 12 -3.85 20.85 -6.10
C PRO A 12 -2.33 21.02 -6.19
N LYS A 13 -1.81 22.06 -5.52
CA LYS A 13 -0.37 22.31 -5.43
C LYS A 13 0.28 21.08 -4.79
N SER A 14 1.15 20.38 -5.53
CA SER A 14 1.93 19.27 -4.97
C SER A 14 2.70 19.77 -3.74
N ALA A 15 2.66 19.01 -2.67
CA ALA A 15 3.40 19.37 -1.46
C ALA A 15 4.92 19.39 -1.77
N ARG A 16 5.64 20.33 -1.13
CA ARG A 16 7.08 20.42 -1.27
C ARG A 16 7.75 19.12 -0.79
N ALA A 17 8.75 18.63 -1.53
CA ALA A 17 9.55 17.50 -1.10
C ALA A 17 10.28 17.81 0.21
N VAL A 18 10.27 16.87 1.14
CA VAL A 18 10.97 16.96 2.42
C VAL A 18 12.19 16.06 2.35
N ALA A 19 13.36 16.62 2.69
CA ALA A 19 14.58 15.82 2.83
C ALA A 19 14.47 14.95 4.08
N VAL A 20 14.75 13.68 3.95
CA VAL A 20 14.68 12.67 5.03
C VAL A 20 15.92 11.78 4.98
N ASN A 21 16.22 11.13 6.11
CA ASN A 21 17.19 10.04 6.14
C ASN A 21 16.43 8.78 6.55
N SER A 22 15.83 8.13 5.58
CA SER A 22 14.88 7.05 5.82
C SER A 22 15.35 5.71 5.22
N PRO A 23 14.85 4.60 5.74
CA PRO A 23 15.05 3.29 5.13
C PRO A 23 14.62 3.22 3.65
N LEU A 24 13.60 4.00 3.25
CA LEU A 24 13.07 3.99 1.88
C LEU A 24 13.71 5.01 0.94
N GLY A 25 14.25 6.14 1.45
CA GLY A 25 14.81 7.15 0.55
C GLY A 25 15.32 8.40 1.27
N ARG A 26 15.77 9.36 0.48
CA ARG A 26 16.31 10.64 0.96
C ARG A 26 15.33 11.81 0.86
N THR A 27 14.33 11.68 -0.01
CA THR A 27 13.29 12.70 -0.20
C THR A 27 11.93 12.04 -0.25
N VAL A 28 10.93 12.67 0.40
CA VAL A 28 9.54 12.22 0.41
C VAL A 28 8.63 13.41 0.12
N ARG A 29 7.66 13.21 -0.77
CA ARG A 29 6.65 14.20 -1.10
C ARG A 29 5.28 13.56 -1.16
N LEU A 30 4.28 14.15 -0.46
CA LEU A 30 2.88 13.81 -0.68
C LEU A 30 2.44 14.44 -2.00
N GLU A 31 2.02 13.63 -2.97
CA GLU A 31 1.59 14.14 -4.28
C GLU A 31 0.10 14.46 -4.29
N LEU A 32 -0.72 13.53 -3.86
CA LEU A 32 -2.15 13.79 -3.72
C LEU A 32 -2.82 12.84 -2.72
N PRO A 33 -3.87 13.32 -2.02
CA PRO A 33 -4.90 12.45 -1.52
C PRO A 33 -5.85 12.12 -2.69
N ALA A 34 -6.01 10.83 -3.03
CA ALA A 34 -6.91 10.37 -4.07
C ALA A 34 -8.20 9.84 -3.44
N HIS A 35 -9.34 10.30 -3.92
CA HIS A 35 -10.66 9.87 -3.45
C HIS A 35 -11.25 8.73 -4.29
N SER A 36 -10.60 8.40 -5.42
CA SER A 36 -10.91 7.22 -6.23
C SER A 36 -9.63 6.51 -6.65
N ALA A 37 -9.72 5.24 -7.01
CA ALA A 37 -8.57 4.46 -7.48
C ALA A 37 -8.05 4.93 -8.85
N GLY A 38 -8.89 5.61 -9.63
CA GLY A 38 -8.53 6.21 -10.92
C GLY A 38 -7.72 7.50 -10.80
N GLU A 39 -7.76 8.18 -9.65
CA GLU A 39 -6.96 9.38 -9.39
C GLU A 39 -5.51 8.98 -9.12
N ARG A 40 -4.62 9.28 -10.05
CA ARG A 40 -3.19 8.97 -9.96
C ARG A 40 -2.35 10.24 -10.13
N PRO A 41 -1.14 10.26 -9.56
CA PRO A 41 -0.18 11.34 -9.83
C PRO A 41 0.09 11.51 -11.32
N HIS A 42 0.17 12.78 -11.76
CA HIS A 42 0.50 13.11 -13.15
C HIS A 42 1.99 12.84 -13.44
N GLY A 43 2.28 12.52 -14.70
CA GLY A 43 3.65 12.32 -15.19
C GLY A 43 3.94 10.88 -15.62
N LEU A 44 5.23 10.58 -15.80
CA LEU A 44 5.67 9.22 -16.15
C LEU A 44 5.31 8.24 -15.03
N PRO A 45 4.77 7.06 -15.38
CA PRO A 45 4.42 6.06 -14.40
C PRO A 45 5.68 5.57 -13.67
N LEU A 46 5.76 5.81 -12.37
CA LEU A 46 6.79 5.26 -11.50
C LEU A 46 6.33 3.92 -10.94
N PRO A 47 7.25 2.99 -10.61
CA PRO A 47 6.93 1.81 -9.82
C PRO A 47 6.21 2.18 -8.53
N SER A 48 5.33 1.31 -8.05
CA SER A 48 4.55 1.61 -6.85
C SER A 48 4.40 0.43 -5.92
N VAL A 49 4.45 0.70 -4.60
CA VAL A 49 4.09 -0.24 -3.55
C VAL A 49 2.83 0.23 -2.84
N VAL A 50 1.82 -0.64 -2.79
CA VAL A 50 0.62 -0.40 -2.00
C VAL A 50 0.81 -0.97 -0.59
N VAL A 51 0.44 -0.20 0.43
CA VAL A 51 0.52 -0.63 1.84
C VAL A 51 -0.87 -0.96 2.34
N LEU A 52 -1.07 -2.23 2.65
CA LEU A 52 -2.33 -2.82 3.05
C LEU A 52 -2.24 -3.36 4.48
N GLY A 53 -3.35 -3.38 5.18
CA GLY A 53 -3.41 -3.95 6.51
C GLY A 53 -4.70 -3.60 7.23
N ARG A 54 -5.01 -4.34 8.28
CA ARG A 54 -6.19 -4.10 9.11
C ARG A 54 -6.12 -2.73 9.81
N SER A 55 -7.27 -2.20 10.15
CA SER A 55 -7.34 -1.05 11.05
C SER A 55 -6.56 -1.35 12.33
N ASN A 56 -5.74 -0.38 12.78
CA ASN A 56 -4.89 -0.48 13.96
C ASN A 56 -3.76 -1.52 13.89
N VAL A 57 -3.43 -2.04 12.73
CA VAL A 57 -2.27 -2.93 12.53
C VAL A 57 -0.93 -2.21 12.75
N GLY A 58 -0.92 -0.88 12.75
CA GLY A 58 0.30 -0.06 12.86
C GLY A 58 0.77 0.54 11.53
N LYS A 59 -0.12 0.59 10.50
CA LYS A 59 0.22 1.04 9.16
C LYS A 59 0.81 2.45 9.13
N SER A 60 0.13 3.44 9.69
CA SER A 60 0.61 4.84 9.72
C SER A 60 1.90 5.00 10.54
N SER A 61 2.06 4.23 11.62
CA SER A 61 3.29 4.22 12.41
C SER A 61 4.46 3.67 11.61
N LEU A 62 4.25 2.54 10.91
CA LEU A 62 5.28 1.93 10.07
C LEU A 62 5.64 2.86 8.90
N LEU A 63 4.66 3.44 8.22
CA LEU A 63 4.90 4.40 7.14
C LEU A 63 5.72 5.59 7.60
N ASN A 64 5.36 6.20 8.74
CA ASN A 64 6.13 7.31 9.30
C ASN A 64 7.57 6.90 9.65
N ALA A 65 7.77 5.69 10.17
CA ALA A 65 9.09 5.18 10.52
C ALA A 65 9.95 4.87 9.28
N VAL A 66 9.38 4.21 8.26
CA VAL A 66 10.14 3.85 7.04
C VAL A 66 10.36 5.05 6.11
N LEU A 67 9.50 6.07 6.16
CA LEU A 67 9.66 7.31 5.42
C LEU A 67 10.42 8.39 6.24
N ALA A 68 10.74 8.12 7.52
CA ALA A 68 11.37 9.03 8.47
C ALA A 68 10.70 10.42 8.51
N THR A 69 9.38 10.47 8.42
CA THR A 69 8.61 11.71 8.40
C THR A 69 7.20 11.49 8.92
N LYS A 70 6.58 12.54 9.46
CA LYS A 70 5.21 12.49 10.00
C LYS A 70 4.16 12.75 8.91
N VAL A 71 4.32 12.17 7.72
CA VAL A 71 3.39 12.40 6.61
C VAL A 71 2.10 11.60 6.73
N ALA A 72 2.17 10.38 7.27
CA ALA A 72 0.98 9.59 7.54
C ALA A 72 0.38 10.01 8.90
N ARG A 73 -0.89 10.41 8.89
CA ARG A 73 -1.58 10.79 10.13
C ARG A 73 -1.82 9.55 10.98
N VAL A 74 -1.10 9.46 12.10
CA VAL A 74 -1.39 8.46 13.13
C VAL A 74 -2.69 8.86 13.81
N SER A 75 -3.77 8.14 13.60
CA SER A 75 -5.04 8.35 14.25
C SER A 75 -5.37 7.16 15.14
N GLN A 76 -5.64 7.45 16.43
CA GLN A 76 -6.22 6.45 17.33
C GLN A 76 -7.72 6.22 17.04
N THR A 77 -8.36 7.13 16.29
CA THR A 77 -9.75 6.99 15.87
C THR A 77 -9.81 6.21 14.55
N PRO A 78 -10.37 5.00 14.56
CA PRO A 78 -10.48 4.17 13.36
C PRO A 78 -11.42 4.79 12.31
N GLY A 79 -11.13 4.57 11.01
CA GLY A 79 -11.97 5.06 9.91
C GLY A 79 -11.69 6.49 9.44
N ARG A 80 -10.59 7.12 9.85
CA ARG A 80 -10.26 8.50 9.50
C ARG A 80 -9.52 8.67 8.17
N THR A 81 -8.82 7.64 7.69
CA THR A 81 -8.23 7.64 6.35
C THR A 81 -9.31 7.26 5.35
N GLN A 82 -9.89 8.25 4.68
CA GLN A 82 -10.98 8.07 3.69
C GLN A 82 -10.49 8.23 2.25
N ALA A 83 -9.18 8.38 2.04
CA ALA A 83 -8.57 8.58 0.74
C ALA A 83 -7.28 7.73 0.62
N LEU A 84 -6.92 7.41 -0.61
CA LEU A 84 -5.61 6.88 -0.94
C LEU A 84 -4.59 8.03 -0.87
N HIS A 85 -3.45 7.82 -0.22
CA HIS A 85 -2.38 8.83 -0.17
C HIS A 85 -1.17 8.33 -0.95
N TRP A 86 -0.77 9.11 -1.96
CA TRP A 86 0.38 8.82 -2.80
C TRP A 86 1.59 9.61 -2.31
N TYR A 87 2.61 8.92 -1.87
CA TYR A 87 3.90 9.49 -1.48
C TYR A 87 4.93 9.14 -2.54
N ARG A 88 5.55 10.14 -3.13
CA ARG A 88 6.67 9.98 -4.05
C ARG A 88 7.97 9.98 -3.28
N VAL A 89 8.81 8.97 -3.51
CA VAL A 89 10.08 8.77 -2.82
C VAL A 89 11.21 8.85 -3.84
N ASP A 90 12.19 9.73 -3.60
CA ASP A 90 13.41 9.96 -4.43
C ASP A 90 13.14 10.16 -5.93
N ASP A 91 11.95 10.63 -6.29
CA ASP A 91 11.49 10.65 -7.69
C ASP A 91 11.60 9.31 -8.43
N ALA A 92 11.72 8.21 -7.69
CA ALA A 92 12.00 6.87 -8.20
C ALA A 92 10.78 5.94 -8.12
N PHE A 93 9.94 6.05 -7.09
CA PHE A 93 8.76 5.20 -6.92
C PHE A 93 7.69 5.86 -6.03
N HIS A 94 6.50 5.26 -6.03
CA HIS A 94 5.40 5.67 -5.16
C HIS A 94 5.14 4.68 -4.02
N VAL A 95 4.78 5.22 -2.86
CA VAL A 95 4.17 4.47 -1.75
C VAL A 95 2.72 4.89 -1.66
N ILE A 96 1.79 3.92 -1.72
CA ILE A 96 0.35 4.16 -1.68
C ILE A 96 -0.18 3.71 -0.32
N ASP A 97 -0.60 4.67 0.50
CA ASP A 97 -1.25 4.40 1.79
C ASP A 97 -2.74 4.24 1.60
N CYS A 98 -3.25 3.03 1.85
CA CYS A 98 -4.66 2.71 1.75
C CYS A 98 -5.37 2.80 3.10
N PRO A 99 -6.70 3.04 3.13
CA PRO A 99 -7.50 2.84 4.33
C PRO A 99 -7.32 1.43 4.89
N GLY A 100 -7.29 1.30 6.23
CA GLY A 100 -7.22 -0.02 6.88
C GLY A 100 -8.54 -0.79 6.72
N TYR A 101 -8.47 -2.05 6.32
CA TYR A 101 -9.64 -2.93 6.20
C TYR A 101 -10.07 -3.54 7.55
N GLY A 102 -11.23 -4.22 7.59
CA GLY A 102 -11.68 -5.02 8.73
C GLY A 102 -12.27 -4.24 9.92
N TYR A 103 -12.63 -2.96 9.75
CA TYR A 103 -13.22 -2.18 10.83
C TYR A 103 -14.75 -2.32 10.89
N ALA A 104 -15.25 -2.97 11.96
CA ALA A 104 -16.67 -3.28 12.15
C ALA A 104 -17.58 -2.07 12.45
N LYS A 105 -17.00 -0.94 12.92
CA LYS A 105 -17.77 0.24 13.37
C LYS A 105 -18.02 1.30 12.30
N THR A 106 -17.49 1.14 11.08
CA THR A 106 -17.85 2.02 9.96
C THR A 106 -19.17 1.57 9.34
N ALA A 107 -19.98 2.53 8.84
CA ALA A 107 -21.19 2.20 8.12
C ALA A 107 -20.89 1.22 6.97
N ARG A 108 -21.81 0.29 6.70
CA ARG A 108 -21.65 -0.74 5.66
C ARG A 108 -21.28 -0.14 4.31
N GLU A 109 -21.96 0.92 3.91
CA GLU A 109 -21.68 1.64 2.66
C GLU A 109 -20.24 2.16 2.55
N SER A 110 -19.67 2.67 3.67
CA SER A 110 -18.26 3.13 3.67
C SER A 110 -17.29 1.97 3.50
N ARG A 111 -17.58 0.80 4.10
CA ARG A 111 -16.75 -0.41 3.94
C ARG A 111 -16.78 -0.94 2.52
N ASP A 112 -17.96 -1.02 1.93
CA ASP A 112 -18.17 -1.53 0.57
C ASP A 112 -17.50 -0.60 -0.44
N ARG A 113 -17.61 0.72 -0.26
CA ARG A 113 -16.92 1.71 -1.10
C ARG A 113 -15.39 1.58 -1.01
N PHE A 114 -14.82 1.41 0.19
CA PHE A 114 -13.38 1.25 0.36
C PHE A 114 -12.87 -0.10 -0.18
N ALA A 115 -13.65 -1.16 -0.02
CA ALA A 115 -13.33 -2.45 -0.63
C ALA A 115 -13.28 -2.33 -2.15
N GLY A 116 -14.27 -1.68 -2.78
CA GLY A 116 -14.28 -1.42 -4.22
C GLY A 116 -13.09 -0.56 -4.69
N GLN A 117 -12.73 0.49 -3.94
CA GLN A 117 -11.55 1.32 -4.28
C GLN A 117 -10.24 0.53 -4.20
N ILE A 118 -10.08 -0.32 -3.19
CA ILE A 118 -8.89 -1.17 -3.05
C ILE A 118 -8.86 -2.20 -4.19
N GLU A 119 -9.98 -2.84 -4.49
CA GLU A 119 -10.10 -3.79 -5.59
C GLU A 119 -9.76 -3.13 -6.93
N GLU A 120 -10.35 -1.98 -7.25
CA GLU A 120 -10.06 -1.20 -8.45
C GLU A 120 -8.58 -0.79 -8.53
N LEU A 121 -7.98 -0.36 -7.41
CA LEU A 121 -6.55 -0.05 -7.35
C LEU A 121 -5.68 -1.26 -7.66
N LEU A 122 -6.03 -2.43 -7.13
CA LEU A 122 -5.23 -3.64 -7.23
C LEU A 122 -5.40 -4.36 -8.58
N THR A 123 -6.61 -4.33 -9.18
CA THR A 123 -6.93 -5.08 -10.40
C THR A 123 -7.06 -4.21 -11.65
N GLY A 124 -7.01 -2.88 -11.51
CA GLY A 124 -7.08 -1.96 -12.64
C GLY A 124 -5.88 -2.09 -13.59
N GLU A 125 -5.99 -1.52 -14.79
CA GLU A 125 -4.97 -1.58 -15.86
C GLU A 125 -3.54 -1.21 -15.41
N ARG A 126 -3.43 -0.41 -14.35
CA ARG A 126 -2.18 0.03 -13.74
C ARG A 126 -2.15 -0.31 -12.26
N GLY A 127 -2.34 -1.59 -11.92
CA GLY A 127 -2.16 -2.07 -10.55
C GLY A 127 -0.79 -1.72 -9.98
N PRO A 128 -0.59 -1.83 -8.66
CA PRO A 128 0.71 -1.62 -8.02
C PRO A 128 1.69 -2.72 -8.44
N ASP A 129 2.98 -2.37 -8.51
CA ASP A 129 4.04 -3.33 -8.84
C ASP A 129 4.37 -4.25 -7.65
N LEU A 130 4.01 -3.83 -6.43
CA LEU A 130 4.29 -4.55 -5.19
C LEU A 130 3.20 -4.26 -4.16
N ALA A 131 2.87 -5.24 -3.34
CA ALA A 131 2.09 -5.05 -2.13
C ALA A 131 2.96 -5.25 -0.88
N LEU A 132 2.79 -4.37 0.12
CA LEU A 132 3.26 -4.56 1.48
C LEU A 132 2.05 -4.88 2.36
N LEU A 133 1.86 -6.15 2.70
CA LEU A 133 0.79 -6.61 3.57
C LEU A 133 1.25 -6.59 5.03
N LEU A 134 0.56 -5.82 5.86
CA LEU A 134 0.85 -5.70 7.29
C LEU A 134 -0.05 -6.63 8.10
N VAL A 135 0.55 -7.43 8.96
CA VAL A 135 -0.13 -8.28 9.94
C VAL A 135 0.32 -7.94 11.36
N ASP A 136 -0.56 -8.02 12.35
CA ASP A 136 -0.17 -7.74 13.75
C ASP A 136 0.58 -8.93 14.35
N GLY A 137 1.88 -8.78 14.57
CA GLY A 137 2.75 -9.84 15.09
C GLY A 137 2.33 -10.39 16.44
N ARG A 138 1.57 -9.63 17.24
CA ARG A 138 1.09 -10.05 18.56
C ARG A 138 -0.11 -11.01 18.48
N LEU A 139 -0.97 -10.78 17.48
CA LEU A 139 -2.25 -11.48 17.36
C LEU A 139 -2.14 -12.77 16.54
N GLY A 140 -1.08 -12.90 15.73
CA GLY A 140 -0.97 -13.99 14.76
C GLY A 140 -1.92 -13.81 13.56
N PRO A 141 -2.01 -14.84 12.70
CA PRO A 141 -2.83 -14.79 11.49
C PRO A 141 -4.31 -14.58 11.81
N GLN A 142 -4.94 -13.60 11.17
CA GLN A 142 -6.36 -13.30 11.26
C GLN A 142 -7.05 -13.58 9.92
N ASP A 143 -8.35 -13.94 9.93
CA ASP A 143 -9.08 -14.32 8.72
C ASP A 143 -9.09 -13.23 7.64
N SER A 144 -9.21 -11.97 8.05
CA SER A 144 -9.13 -10.85 7.12
C SER A 144 -7.74 -10.66 6.50
N ASP A 145 -6.67 -11.04 7.21
CA ASP A 145 -5.30 -11.01 6.69
C ASP A 145 -5.09 -12.15 5.68
N ARG A 146 -5.64 -13.35 5.98
CA ARG A 146 -5.67 -14.51 5.07
C ARG A 146 -6.42 -14.19 3.77
N SER A 147 -7.61 -13.59 3.90
CA SER A 147 -8.42 -13.20 2.76
C SER A 147 -7.68 -12.20 1.85
N MET A 148 -7.00 -11.20 2.43
CA MET A 148 -6.22 -10.25 1.67
C MET A 148 -4.98 -10.90 1.02
N ALA A 149 -4.27 -11.76 1.73
CA ALA A 149 -3.13 -12.50 1.17
C ALA A 149 -3.54 -13.42 0.01
N LEU A 150 -4.69 -14.08 0.12
CA LEU A 150 -5.28 -14.90 -0.95
C LEU A 150 -5.65 -14.03 -2.16
N PHE A 151 -6.30 -12.88 -1.93
CA PHE A 151 -6.66 -11.95 -2.98
C PHE A 151 -5.43 -11.47 -3.76
N LEU A 152 -4.38 -11.00 -3.06
CA LEU A 152 -3.13 -10.54 -3.68
C LEU A 152 -2.46 -11.63 -4.52
N ARG A 153 -2.45 -12.87 -4.00
CA ARG A 153 -1.93 -14.04 -4.72
C ARG A 153 -2.74 -14.33 -5.99
N THR A 154 -4.07 -14.34 -5.89
CA THR A 154 -4.95 -14.60 -7.04
C THR A 154 -4.84 -13.50 -8.10
N ALA A 155 -4.65 -12.25 -7.68
CA ALA A 155 -4.42 -11.11 -8.57
C ALA A 155 -2.98 -11.07 -9.14
N GLY A 156 -2.09 -12.00 -8.75
CA GLY A 156 -0.72 -12.06 -9.25
C GLY A 156 0.17 -10.91 -8.77
N ILE A 157 -0.20 -10.22 -7.68
CA ILE A 157 0.54 -9.06 -7.17
C ILE A 157 1.69 -9.55 -6.27
N PRO A 158 2.96 -9.28 -6.62
CA PRO A 158 4.10 -9.58 -5.77
C PRO A 158 3.90 -8.96 -4.39
N THR A 159 4.15 -9.72 -3.33
CA THR A 159 3.82 -9.30 -1.97
C THR A 159 4.99 -9.51 -1.02
N VAL A 160 5.22 -8.51 -0.16
CA VAL A 160 6.05 -8.62 1.05
C VAL A 160 5.12 -8.58 2.26
N VAL A 161 5.30 -9.48 3.22
CA VAL A 161 4.51 -9.48 4.46
C VAL A 161 5.36 -8.91 5.60
N ALA A 162 4.84 -7.94 6.33
CA ALA A 162 5.49 -7.39 7.51
C ALA A 162 4.66 -7.66 8.77
N ALA A 163 5.24 -8.43 9.71
CA ALA A 163 4.66 -8.64 11.03
C ALA A 163 5.02 -7.47 11.94
N THR A 164 4.06 -6.56 12.12
CA THR A 164 4.23 -5.30 12.88
C THR A 164 4.15 -5.50 14.38
N LYS A 165 4.52 -4.46 15.16
CA LYS A 165 4.50 -4.45 16.62
C LYS A 165 5.31 -5.60 17.24
N TRP A 166 6.42 -5.93 16.59
CA TRP A 166 7.25 -7.06 17.02
C TRP A 166 7.91 -6.83 18.38
N ASP A 167 8.14 -5.58 18.74
CA ASP A 167 8.57 -5.14 20.08
C ASP A 167 7.63 -5.59 21.21
N ALA A 168 6.34 -5.63 20.93
CA ALA A 168 5.33 -6.05 21.90
C ALA A 168 5.10 -7.58 21.97
N VAL A 169 5.81 -8.37 21.16
CA VAL A 169 5.81 -9.83 21.24
C VAL A 169 6.85 -10.27 22.27
N LYS A 170 6.41 -10.98 23.32
CA LYS A 170 7.28 -11.49 24.38
C LYS A 170 8.36 -12.39 23.78
N SER A 171 9.61 -12.24 24.19
CA SER A 171 10.78 -12.98 23.66
C SER A 171 10.55 -14.50 23.66
N SER A 172 9.94 -15.04 24.70
CA SER A 172 9.61 -16.48 24.81
C SER A 172 8.56 -16.95 23.77
N GLN A 173 7.82 -16.04 23.16
CA GLN A 173 6.76 -16.34 22.18
C GLN A 173 7.19 -16.07 20.74
N ARG A 174 8.28 -15.30 20.52
CA ARG A 174 8.70 -14.83 19.18
C ARG A 174 8.88 -15.98 18.19
N VAL A 175 9.57 -17.05 18.57
CA VAL A 175 9.80 -18.19 17.69
C VAL A 175 8.51 -18.89 17.29
N ARG A 176 7.61 -19.14 18.26
CA ARG A 176 6.30 -19.74 17.96
C ARG A 176 5.44 -18.85 17.07
N GLN A 177 5.41 -17.57 17.38
CA GLN A 177 4.61 -16.59 16.63
C GLN A 177 5.12 -16.42 15.19
N LEU A 178 6.44 -16.33 15.02
CA LEU A 178 7.05 -16.26 13.70
C LEU A 178 6.74 -17.50 12.86
N ARG A 179 6.83 -18.70 13.45
CA ARG A 179 6.48 -19.94 12.75
C ARG A 179 5.02 -19.98 12.32
N ALA A 180 4.10 -19.54 13.17
CA ALA A 180 2.67 -19.49 12.84
C ALA A 180 2.37 -18.51 11.70
N LEU A 181 3.02 -17.34 11.69
CA LEU A 181 2.90 -16.36 10.62
C LEU A 181 3.55 -16.84 9.32
N ALA A 182 4.72 -17.46 9.41
CA ALA A 182 5.44 -18.00 8.26
C ALA A 182 4.63 -19.13 7.58
N ALA A 183 4.10 -20.06 8.35
CA ALA A 183 3.27 -21.15 7.82
C ALA A 183 2.05 -20.66 7.02
N GLU A 184 1.54 -19.48 7.35
CA GLU A 184 0.35 -18.90 6.71
C GLU A 184 0.68 -17.97 5.54
N PHE A 185 1.74 -17.16 5.67
CA PHE A 185 1.98 -16.05 4.77
C PHE A 185 3.28 -16.12 3.97
N GLU A 186 4.26 -16.91 4.42
CA GLU A 186 5.56 -16.97 3.76
C GLU A 186 5.59 -18.01 2.65
N ASP A 187 6.16 -17.63 1.54
CA ASP A 187 6.58 -18.52 0.46
C ASP A 187 7.83 -17.90 -0.22
N PRO A 188 8.54 -18.62 -1.12
CA PRO A 188 9.76 -18.11 -1.75
C PRO A 188 9.59 -16.76 -2.44
N GLU A 189 8.39 -16.45 -2.92
CA GLU A 189 8.08 -15.19 -3.59
C GLU A 189 7.49 -14.13 -2.65
N ARG A 190 7.07 -14.52 -1.46
CA ARG A 190 6.40 -13.67 -0.46
C ARG A 190 7.13 -13.72 0.88
N PRO A 191 8.26 -13.01 1.00
CA PRO A 191 9.01 -13.00 2.23
C PRO A 191 8.23 -12.36 3.38
N LEU A 192 8.35 -12.96 4.57
CA LEU A 192 7.82 -12.46 5.83
C LEU A 192 8.92 -11.82 6.66
N LEU A 193 8.71 -10.59 7.13
CA LEU A 193 9.67 -9.87 7.96
C LEU A 193 9.01 -9.34 9.24
N PRO A 194 9.45 -9.74 10.46
CA PRO A 194 9.02 -9.09 11.68
C PRO A 194 9.63 -7.69 11.79
N VAL A 195 8.81 -6.69 12.14
CA VAL A 195 9.24 -5.28 12.20
C VAL A 195 8.67 -4.56 13.42
N SER A 196 9.39 -3.57 13.91
CA SER A 196 8.90 -2.64 14.91
C SER A 196 9.13 -1.20 14.46
N SER A 197 8.06 -0.43 14.39
CA SER A 197 8.14 1.02 14.18
C SER A 197 8.55 1.78 15.44
N GLU A 198 8.45 1.17 16.61
CA GLU A 198 8.81 1.75 17.90
C GLU A 198 10.32 1.67 18.15
N THR A 199 10.91 0.50 17.93
CA THR A 199 12.33 0.26 18.19
C THR A 199 13.21 0.40 16.94
N GLY A 200 12.60 0.46 15.75
CA GLY A 200 13.33 0.44 14.48
C GLY A 200 13.76 -0.95 14.02
N GLU A 201 13.38 -2.02 14.76
CA GLU A 201 13.74 -3.39 14.42
C GLU A 201 13.36 -3.74 13.00
N ASN A 202 14.35 -4.16 12.19
CA ASN A 202 14.24 -4.57 10.78
C ASN A 202 13.71 -3.51 9.79
N LEU A 203 13.56 -2.24 10.16
CA LEU A 203 13.14 -1.19 9.21
C LEU A 203 14.13 -0.98 8.06
N PRO A 204 15.47 -0.95 8.30
CA PRO A 204 16.44 -0.85 7.19
C PRO A 204 16.36 -2.05 6.24
N THR A 205 16.14 -3.25 6.76
CA THR A 205 15.99 -4.47 5.96
C THR A 205 14.72 -4.43 5.13
N LEU A 206 13.58 -3.99 5.73
CA LEU A 206 12.32 -3.79 5.01
C LEU A 206 12.49 -2.78 3.87
N GLY A 207 13.11 -1.62 4.16
CA GLY A 207 13.34 -0.58 3.16
C GLY A 207 14.18 -1.07 1.97
N ARG A 208 15.23 -1.84 2.24
CA ARG A 208 16.08 -2.46 1.20
C ARG A 208 15.28 -3.47 0.38
N LEU A 209 14.57 -4.38 1.03
CA LEU A 209 13.75 -5.39 0.37
C LEU A 209 12.70 -4.78 -0.57
N LEU A 210 12.01 -3.73 -0.12
CA LEU A 210 11.03 -3.03 -0.95
C LEU A 210 11.68 -2.35 -2.16
N LYS A 211 12.81 -1.67 -1.98
CA LYS A 211 13.55 -1.03 -3.09
C LYS A 211 14.05 -2.05 -4.11
N ASP A 212 14.65 -3.13 -3.66
CA ASP A 212 15.19 -4.17 -4.53
C ASP A 212 14.06 -4.80 -5.38
N ARG A 213 12.89 -4.98 -4.78
CA ARG A 213 11.74 -5.52 -5.50
C ARG A 213 11.05 -4.53 -6.42
N LEU A 214 11.10 -3.23 -6.13
CA LEU A 214 10.51 -2.19 -6.97
C LEU A 214 11.43 -1.75 -8.12
N ILE A 215 12.72 -1.57 -7.84
CA ILE A 215 13.67 -0.95 -8.77
C ILE A 215 14.55 -2.00 -9.44
N GLY A 216 14.82 -3.12 -8.76
CA GLY A 216 15.69 -4.19 -9.23
C GLY A 216 15.06 -5.14 -10.26
N ARG A 217 13.75 -5.06 -10.51
CA ARG A 217 13.08 -5.86 -11.55
C ARG A 217 12.96 -5.04 -12.84
N PRO A 218 13.37 -5.58 -14.02
CA PRO A 218 12.92 -5.00 -15.28
C PRO A 218 11.37 -5.04 -15.28
N ARG A 219 10.73 -3.91 -15.65
CA ARG A 219 9.27 -3.85 -15.79
C ARG A 219 8.83 -5.00 -16.69
N MET A 220 8.11 -5.97 -16.15
CA MET A 220 7.33 -6.87 -16.98
C MET A 220 6.29 -5.98 -17.66
N GLY A 221 6.43 -5.87 -19.00
CA GLY A 221 5.56 -5.05 -19.83
C GLY A 221 4.11 -5.36 -19.51
N ALA A 222 3.26 -4.34 -19.57
CA ALA A 222 1.81 -4.50 -19.50
C ALA A 222 1.40 -5.73 -20.28
N ALA A 223 0.57 -6.58 -19.70
CA ALA A 223 0.04 -7.76 -20.38
C ALA A 223 -0.45 -7.35 -21.79
N PRO A 224 -0.15 -8.12 -22.84
CA PRO A 224 -0.59 -7.77 -24.19
C PRO A 224 -2.10 -7.65 -24.16
N ALA A 225 -2.61 -6.52 -24.67
CA ALA A 225 -4.03 -6.27 -24.80
C ALA A 225 -4.69 -7.51 -25.43
N ALA A 226 -5.76 -7.99 -24.80
CA ALA A 226 -6.52 -9.13 -25.32
C ALA A 226 -6.83 -8.88 -26.81
N PRO A 227 -6.71 -9.89 -27.68
CA PRO A 227 -6.95 -9.74 -29.12
C PRO A 227 -8.38 -9.24 -29.32
N GLN A 228 -8.52 -8.09 -29.96
CA GLN A 228 -9.82 -7.55 -30.36
C GLN A 228 -10.46 -8.56 -31.32
N GLY A 229 -11.60 -9.11 -30.90
CA GLY A 229 -12.39 -10.00 -31.75
C GLY A 229 -12.74 -9.33 -33.09
N PRO A 230 -12.98 -10.12 -34.15
CA PRO A 230 -13.17 -9.61 -35.50
C PRO A 230 -14.36 -8.64 -35.54
N ARG A 231 -14.12 -7.44 -36.07
CA ARG A 231 -15.18 -6.46 -36.36
C ARG A 231 -16.19 -7.10 -37.31
N LYS A 232 -17.43 -7.24 -36.87
CA LYS A 232 -18.55 -7.59 -37.77
C LYS A 232 -18.63 -6.52 -38.83
N LYS A 233 -18.44 -6.91 -40.08
CA LYS A 233 -18.82 -6.08 -41.23
C LYS A 233 -20.33 -6.09 -41.32
N GLU A 234 -20.93 -4.94 -41.10
CA GLU A 234 -22.31 -4.71 -41.49
C GLU A 234 -22.36 -4.60 -43.05
N SER A 235 -23.20 -5.45 -43.63
CA SER A 235 -23.63 -5.37 -45.03
C SER A 235 -24.96 -4.69 -45.10
#